data_900258bbc88076488203cf8b98dd8b4e
#
_entry.id   900258bbc88076488203cf8b98dd8b4e
#
_cell.length_a   1.000
_cell.length_b   1.000
_cell.length_c   1.000
_cell.angle_alpha   90.00
_cell.angle_beta   90.00
_cell.angle_gamma   90.00
#
_symmetry.space_group_name_H-M   'P 1'
#
loop_
_entity.id
_entity.type
_entity.pdbx_description
1 polymer ?
#
loop_
_entity_poly.entity_id
_entity_poly.type
_entity_poly.pdbx_seq_one_letter_code
_entity_poly.pdbx_strand_id
1 'polypeptide(L)'
;FGFIRSLVGIFLFGIQTYYLSKVFIYLIRILLFSIDESILQQNIFIFYYFGLNIIDWSAIIIAIIFQTLLFSIGIQYNKKLINYSAIVVYVGMILFFFIVFLNDVKLTALAFSNVINLNNFVDINNLAPLLTVAGTIFAYFSILIISFGDFSRYVKNDKELKKGNLSLILNLIIFSFLSVFIVTGSDVFLNQKFSDMNRIFTNPTDIIGKLDNIQITIVVLFFII
;
A
#
# COMPACT_ATOMS: atom_id res chain seq x y z
N PHE A 1 -16.83 15.36 19.80
CA PHE A 1 -16.07 15.37 18.55
C PHE A 1 -14.61 14.93 18.77
N GLY A 2 -13.87 15.44 19.79
CA GLY A 2 -12.48 15.07 20.05
C GLY A 2 -12.26 13.58 20.31
N PHE A 3 -13.13 12.95 21.10
CA PHE A 3 -13.07 11.54 21.41
C PHE A 3 -13.21 10.64 20.18
N ILE A 4 -14.18 10.92 19.31
CA ILE A 4 -14.40 10.16 18.08
C ILE A 4 -13.19 10.29 17.14
N ARG A 5 -12.63 11.49 17.00
CA ARG A 5 -11.39 11.70 16.22
C ARG A 5 -10.23 10.89 16.76
N SER A 6 -10.03 10.90 18.06
CA SER A 6 -8.94 10.13 18.69
C SER A 6 -9.10 8.64 18.45
N LEU A 7 -10.31 8.11 18.59
CA LEU A 7 -10.60 6.70 18.35
C LEU A 7 -10.34 6.28 16.91
N VAL A 8 -10.81 7.09 15.95
CA VAL A 8 -10.55 6.89 14.53
C VAL A 8 -9.06 7.00 14.21
N GLY A 9 -8.36 7.98 14.82
CA GLY A 9 -6.91 8.15 14.68
C GLY A 9 -6.12 6.93 15.15
N ILE A 10 -6.47 6.37 16.30
CA ILE A 10 -5.85 5.15 16.86
C ILE A 10 -6.07 3.97 15.91
N PHE A 11 -7.28 3.80 15.41
CA PHE A 11 -7.62 2.71 14.49
C PHE A 11 -6.82 2.80 13.18
N LEU A 12 -6.75 4.00 12.59
CA LEU A 12 -5.97 4.21 11.37
C LEU A 12 -4.47 4.02 11.59
N PHE A 13 -3.96 4.50 12.72
CA PHE A 13 -2.56 4.29 13.09
C PHE A 13 -2.25 2.79 13.18
N GLY A 14 -3.14 2.00 13.78
CA GLY A 14 -3.02 0.55 13.85
C GLY A 14 -2.97 -0.11 12.47
N ILE A 15 -3.86 0.29 11.55
CA ILE A 15 -3.86 -0.21 10.17
C ILE A 15 -2.55 0.15 9.45
N GLN A 16 -2.10 1.39 9.53
CA GLN A 16 -0.86 1.84 8.90
C GLN A 16 0.35 1.11 9.48
N THR A 17 0.41 0.92 10.80
CA THR A 17 1.47 0.16 11.46
C THR A 17 1.49 -1.28 10.98
N TYR A 18 0.34 -1.90 10.81
CA TYR A 18 0.23 -3.26 10.28
C TYR A 18 0.79 -3.36 8.84
N TYR A 19 0.42 -2.45 7.95
CA TYR A 19 0.96 -2.47 6.58
C TYR A 19 2.46 -2.19 6.55
N LEU A 20 2.95 -1.25 7.36
CA LEU A 20 4.38 -0.98 7.48
C LEU A 20 5.13 -2.20 8.03
N SER A 21 4.58 -2.90 9.01
CA SER A 21 5.19 -4.11 9.56
C SER A 21 5.35 -5.23 8.51
N LYS A 22 4.41 -5.33 7.55
CA LYS A 22 4.53 -6.29 6.45
C LYS A 22 5.81 -6.07 5.63
N VAL A 23 6.16 -4.82 5.36
CA VAL A 23 7.40 -4.48 4.66
C VAL A 23 8.63 -4.89 5.49
N PHE A 24 8.63 -4.59 6.78
CA PHE A 24 9.70 -5.01 7.68
C PHE A 24 9.83 -6.54 7.78
N ILE A 25 8.72 -7.28 7.77
CA ILE A 25 8.73 -8.75 7.74
C ILE A 25 9.53 -9.25 6.52
N TYR A 26 9.24 -8.72 5.33
CA TYR A 26 9.97 -9.10 4.12
C TYR A 26 11.45 -8.76 4.21
N LEU A 27 11.79 -7.57 4.69
CA LEU A 27 13.19 -7.17 4.88
C LEU A 27 13.92 -8.08 5.87
N ILE A 28 13.32 -8.38 7.02
CA ILE A 28 13.90 -9.27 8.02
C ILE A 28 14.10 -10.67 7.42
N ARG A 29 13.13 -11.20 6.70
CA ARG A 29 13.23 -12.51 6.06
C ARG A 29 14.35 -12.55 5.02
N ILE A 30 14.47 -11.53 4.18
CA ILE A 30 15.55 -11.43 3.20
C ILE A 30 16.92 -11.38 3.90
N LEU A 31 17.05 -10.59 4.96
CA LEU A 31 18.29 -10.50 5.73
C LEU A 31 18.64 -11.84 6.39
N LEU A 32 17.68 -12.50 7.03
CA LEU A 32 17.91 -13.83 7.64
C LEU A 32 18.29 -14.86 6.60
N PHE A 33 17.61 -14.90 5.47
CA PHE A 33 17.91 -15.81 4.37
C PHE A 33 19.30 -15.56 3.77
N SER A 34 19.75 -14.29 3.71
CA SER A 34 21.10 -13.96 3.22
C SER A 34 22.21 -14.37 4.17
N ILE A 35 21.93 -14.56 5.46
CA ILE A 35 22.90 -15.04 6.45
C ILE A 35 22.99 -16.55 6.39
N ASP A 36 21.86 -17.25 6.51
CA ASP A 36 21.76 -18.70 6.43
C ASP A 36 20.31 -19.11 6.12
N GLU A 37 20.12 -19.84 5.03
CA GLU A 37 18.82 -20.33 4.59
C GLU A 37 18.12 -21.22 5.62
N SER A 38 18.89 -21.96 6.43
CA SER A 38 18.38 -22.87 7.45
C SER A 38 17.75 -22.14 8.66
N ILE A 39 18.09 -20.89 8.90
CA ILE A 39 17.60 -20.12 10.06
C ILE A 39 16.07 -20.03 10.04
N LEU A 40 15.46 -19.76 8.88
CA LEU A 40 14.01 -19.63 8.76
C LEU A 40 13.23 -20.93 9.01
N GLN A 41 13.92 -22.09 8.97
CA GLN A 41 13.33 -23.41 9.23
C GLN A 41 13.36 -23.79 10.72
N GLN A 42 14.00 -22.99 11.57
CA GLN A 42 14.05 -23.28 13.01
C GLN A 42 12.66 -23.17 13.63
N ASN A 43 12.38 -24.05 14.60
CA ASN A 43 11.08 -24.12 15.29
C ASN A 43 10.62 -22.77 15.87
N ILE A 44 11.55 -21.94 16.31
CA ILE A 44 11.28 -20.62 16.88
C ILE A 44 10.56 -19.67 15.89
N PHE A 45 10.87 -19.78 14.59
CA PHE A 45 10.28 -18.96 13.54
C PHE A 45 9.00 -19.57 12.96
N ILE A 46 8.75 -20.86 13.22
CA ILE A 46 7.55 -21.58 12.77
C ILE A 46 6.43 -21.47 13.79
N PHE A 47 6.77 -21.25 15.07
CA PHE A 47 5.77 -21.16 16.12
C PHE A 47 4.96 -19.86 16.06
N TYR A 48 3.63 -20.00 16.13
CA TYR A 48 2.69 -18.88 16.10
C TYR A 48 2.15 -18.57 17.49
N TYR A 49 2.25 -17.32 17.91
CA TYR A 49 1.68 -16.78 19.12
C TYR A 49 0.66 -15.70 18.78
N PHE A 50 -0.60 -15.86 19.15
CA PHE A 50 -1.71 -15.00 18.72
C PHE A 50 -1.85 -14.84 17.19
N GLY A 51 -1.55 -15.89 16.44
CA GLY A 51 -1.63 -15.88 14.98
C GLY A 51 -0.47 -15.18 14.25
N LEU A 52 0.55 -14.75 14.99
CA LEU A 52 1.75 -14.10 14.48
C LEU A 52 3.00 -14.86 14.92
N ASN A 53 3.99 -14.97 14.05
CA ASN A 53 5.27 -15.57 14.40
C ASN A 53 6.21 -14.53 15.04
N ILE A 54 7.37 -14.95 15.51
CA ILE A 54 8.32 -14.06 16.20
C ILE A 54 8.86 -12.96 15.28
N ILE A 55 8.97 -13.22 13.97
CA ILE A 55 9.38 -12.24 12.96
C ILE A 55 8.29 -11.17 12.81
N ASP A 56 7.03 -11.58 12.76
CA ASP A 56 5.90 -10.67 12.63
C ASP A 56 5.82 -9.74 13.85
N TRP A 57 5.99 -10.29 15.07
CA TRP A 57 6.03 -9.50 16.30
C TRP A 57 7.19 -8.52 16.34
N SER A 58 8.40 -8.95 15.96
CA SER A 58 9.57 -8.08 15.90
C SER A 58 9.37 -6.95 14.90
N ALA A 59 8.80 -7.23 13.74
CA ALA A 59 8.51 -6.23 12.72
C ALA A 59 7.48 -5.19 13.16
N ILE A 60 6.42 -5.61 13.88
CA ILE A 60 5.43 -4.68 14.46
C ILE A 60 6.10 -3.76 15.48
N ILE A 61 6.93 -4.30 16.38
CA ILE A 61 7.65 -3.50 17.39
C ILE A 61 8.57 -2.49 16.71
N ILE A 62 9.34 -2.92 15.69
CA ILE A 62 10.21 -2.03 14.91
C ILE A 62 9.38 -0.93 14.23
N ALA A 63 8.24 -1.27 13.63
CA ALA A 63 7.35 -0.31 13.00
C ALA A 63 6.84 0.75 14.00
N ILE A 64 6.40 0.33 15.19
CA ILE A 64 5.93 1.24 16.25
C ILE A 64 7.07 2.17 16.69
N ILE A 65 8.25 1.63 16.97
CA ILE A 65 9.42 2.42 17.38
C ILE A 65 9.77 3.42 16.29
N PHE A 66 9.84 2.99 15.03
CA PHE A 66 10.17 3.85 13.90
C PHE A 66 9.17 5.00 13.74
N GLN A 67 7.88 4.71 13.78
CA GLN A 67 6.82 5.74 13.71
C GLN A 67 6.88 6.71 14.90
N THR A 68 7.09 6.19 16.12
CA THR A 68 7.18 7.02 17.32
C THR A 68 8.39 7.96 17.24
N LEU A 69 9.54 7.48 16.78
CA LEU A 69 10.73 8.29 16.56
C LEU A 69 10.49 9.39 15.52
N LEU A 70 9.85 9.06 14.39
CA LEU A 70 9.49 10.05 13.37
C LEU A 70 8.60 11.16 13.93
N PHE A 71 7.60 10.81 14.73
CA PHE A 71 6.73 11.80 15.37
C PHE A 71 7.47 12.67 16.40
N SER A 72 8.46 12.12 17.11
CA SER A 72 9.22 12.84 18.14
C SER A 72 10.14 13.91 17.58
N ILE A 73 10.57 13.80 16.32
CA ILE A 73 11.52 14.73 15.66
C ILE A 73 10.91 16.13 15.45
N GLY A 74 9.58 16.24 15.43
CA GLY A 74 8.88 17.52 15.38
C GLY A 74 8.25 17.85 14.04
N ILE A 75 7.28 18.76 14.08
CA ILE A 75 6.38 19.09 12.96
C ILE A 75 7.11 19.61 11.71
N GLN A 76 8.18 20.40 11.89
CA GLN A 76 8.90 20.99 10.76
C GLN A 76 9.66 19.95 9.94
N TYR A 77 10.28 18.99 10.60
CA TYR A 77 10.97 17.87 9.94
C TYR A 77 9.97 16.94 9.29
N ASN A 78 8.87 16.61 9.98
CA ASN A 78 7.81 15.78 9.44
C ASN A 78 7.21 16.35 8.15
N LYS A 79 7.03 17.67 8.06
CA LYS A 79 6.55 18.32 6.84
C LYS A 79 7.51 18.12 5.66
N LYS A 80 8.83 18.24 5.87
CA LYS A 80 9.82 17.98 4.83
C LYS A 80 9.84 16.50 4.45
N LEU A 81 9.82 15.63 5.43
CA LEU A 81 9.81 14.17 5.23
C LEU A 81 8.61 13.73 4.42
N ILE A 82 7.39 14.21 4.73
CA ILE A 82 6.17 13.92 3.97
C ILE A 82 6.31 14.34 2.51
N ASN A 83 6.87 15.53 2.23
CA ASN A 83 7.06 16.00 0.86
C ASN A 83 8.05 15.12 0.08
N TYR A 84 9.16 14.70 0.69
CA TYR A 84 10.11 13.80 0.05
C TYR A 84 9.52 12.40 -0.14
N SER A 85 8.84 11.87 0.88
CA SER A 85 8.19 10.56 0.82
C SER A 85 7.15 10.49 -0.29
N ALA A 86 6.37 11.56 -0.50
CA ALA A 86 5.40 11.60 -1.59
C ALA A 86 6.07 11.40 -2.96
N ILE A 87 7.22 12.06 -3.20
CA ILE A 87 7.97 11.90 -4.45
C ILE A 87 8.52 10.47 -4.56
N VAL A 88 9.10 9.94 -3.49
CA VAL A 88 9.67 8.59 -3.44
C VAL A 88 8.59 7.54 -3.73
N VAL A 89 7.40 7.66 -3.12
CA VAL A 89 6.28 6.75 -3.36
C VAL A 89 5.84 6.78 -4.83
N TYR A 90 5.71 7.95 -5.45
CA TYR A 90 5.34 8.04 -6.86
C TYR A 90 6.41 7.41 -7.77
N VAL A 91 7.68 7.68 -7.51
CA VAL A 91 8.79 7.06 -8.26
C VAL A 91 8.74 5.54 -8.09
N GLY A 92 8.55 5.05 -6.86
CA GLY A 92 8.44 3.62 -6.56
C GLY A 92 7.26 2.97 -7.28
N MET A 93 6.09 3.61 -7.29
CA MET A 93 4.91 3.11 -8.02
C MET A 93 5.14 3.06 -9.53
N ILE A 94 5.76 4.08 -10.10
CA ILE A 94 6.07 4.11 -11.52
C ILE A 94 7.09 3.02 -11.87
N LEU A 95 8.13 2.83 -11.07
CA LEU A 95 9.09 1.74 -11.25
C LEU A 95 8.41 0.37 -11.17
N PHE A 96 7.55 0.18 -10.17
CA PHE A 96 6.82 -1.07 -10.01
C PHE A 96 5.85 -1.32 -11.16
N PHE A 97 5.15 -0.30 -11.62
CA PHE A 97 4.34 -0.36 -12.83
C PHE A 97 5.15 -0.84 -14.03
N PHE A 98 6.34 -0.28 -14.28
CA PHE A 98 7.18 -0.69 -15.40
C PHE A 98 7.68 -2.13 -15.25
N ILE A 99 8.08 -2.56 -14.05
CA ILE A 99 8.51 -3.94 -13.80
C ILE A 99 7.42 -4.94 -14.17
N VAL A 100 6.19 -4.65 -13.73
CA VAL A 100 5.04 -5.52 -13.97
C VAL A 100 4.57 -5.47 -15.43
N PHE A 101 4.47 -4.26 -15.99
CA PHE A 101 3.96 -4.04 -17.35
C PHE A 101 4.91 -4.55 -18.44
N LEU A 102 6.21 -4.35 -18.29
CA LEU A 102 7.21 -4.76 -19.30
C LEU A 102 7.41 -6.27 -19.37
N ASN A 103 6.96 -7.01 -18.34
CA ASN A 103 7.07 -8.47 -18.35
C ASN A 103 6.25 -9.10 -19.50
N ASP A 104 4.98 -8.68 -19.66
CA ASP A 104 4.15 -9.06 -20.82
C ASP A 104 3.15 -7.94 -21.16
N VAL A 105 3.55 -7.07 -22.07
CA VAL A 105 2.78 -5.88 -22.47
C VAL A 105 1.43 -6.25 -23.10
N LYS A 106 1.38 -7.32 -23.89
CA LYS A 106 0.15 -7.68 -24.63
C LYS A 106 -0.90 -8.24 -23.70
N LEU A 107 -0.54 -9.20 -22.85
CA LEU A 107 -1.47 -9.81 -21.92
C LEU A 107 -1.91 -8.82 -20.83
N THR A 108 -1.01 -7.98 -20.33
CA THR A 108 -1.37 -6.94 -19.37
C THR A 108 -2.32 -5.91 -19.96
N ALA A 109 -2.11 -5.49 -21.22
CA ALA A 109 -3.02 -4.58 -21.91
C ALA A 109 -4.39 -5.21 -22.16
N LEU A 110 -4.47 -6.48 -22.52
CA LEU A 110 -5.72 -7.22 -22.67
C LEU A 110 -6.46 -7.38 -21.35
N ALA A 111 -5.76 -7.75 -20.29
CA ALA A 111 -6.35 -7.86 -18.95
C ALA A 111 -6.93 -6.53 -18.49
N PHE A 112 -6.19 -5.44 -18.71
CA PHE A 112 -6.64 -4.09 -18.39
C PHE A 112 -7.88 -3.67 -19.20
N SER A 113 -7.92 -3.96 -20.50
CA SER A 113 -9.09 -3.67 -21.33
C SER A 113 -10.35 -4.41 -20.85
N ASN A 114 -10.19 -5.64 -20.36
CA ASN A 114 -11.30 -6.42 -19.79
C ASN A 114 -11.80 -5.82 -18.47
N VAL A 115 -10.92 -5.27 -17.64
CA VAL A 115 -11.30 -4.59 -16.39
C VAL A 115 -12.08 -3.30 -16.66
N ILE A 116 -11.71 -2.54 -17.70
CA ILE A 116 -12.38 -1.28 -18.04
C ILE A 116 -13.67 -1.50 -18.87
N ASN A 117 -13.95 -2.71 -19.29
CA ASN A 117 -15.13 -2.97 -20.09
C ASN A 117 -16.41 -2.61 -19.33
N LEU A 118 -17.08 -1.54 -19.79
CA LEU A 118 -18.28 -0.99 -19.15
C LEU A 118 -19.45 -1.99 -19.08
N ASN A 119 -19.49 -2.98 -19.95
CA ASN A 119 -20.55 -4.01 -19.92
C ASN A 119 -20.51 -4.81 -18.61
N ASN A 120 -19.36 -4.97 -17.99
CA ASN A 120 -19.21 -5.66 -16.70
C ASN A 120 -19.76 -4.83 -15.52
N PHE A 121 -19.88 -3.52 -15.66
CA PHE A 121 -20.42 -2.64 -14.61
C PHE A 121 -21.96 -2.57 -14.61
N VAL A 122 -22.60 -2.91 -15.72
CA VAL A 122 -24.06 -2.84 -15.88
C VAL A 122 -24.75 -4.12 -15.40
N ASP A 123 -24.01 -5.18 -15.12
CA ASP A 123 -24.56 -6.42 -14.60
C ASP A 123 -25.00 -6.25 -13.15
N ILE A 124 -26.30 -6.54 -12.89
CA ILE A 124 -26.93 -6.46 -11.56
C ILE A 124 -26.18 -7.33 -10.54
N ASN A 125 -25.59 -8.43 -10.96
CA ASN A 125 -24.78 -9.31 -10.10
C ASN A 125 -23.53 -8.63 -9.53
N ASN A 126 -23.02 -7.59 -10.19
CA ASN A 126 -21.85 -6.82 -9.77
C ASN A 126 -22.20 -5.62 -8.89
N LEU A 127 -23.48 -5.33 -8.67
CA LEU A 127 -23.92 -4.17 -7.90
C LEU A 127 -23.52 -4.26 -6.43
N ALA A 128 -23.65 -5.42 -5.81
CA ALA A 128 -23.31 -5.60 -4.39
C ALA A 128 -21.80 -5.41 -4.11
N PRO A 129 -20.87 -6.02 -4.87
CA PRO A 129 -19.43 -5.73 -4.75
C PRO A 129 -19.11 -4.26 -4.99
N LEU A 130 -19.72 -3.62 -5.97
CA LEU A 130 -19.49 -2.21 -6.31
C LEU A 130 -19.94 -1.29 -5.17
N LEU A 131 -21.11 -1.52 -4.57
CA LEU A 131 -21.58 -0.78 -3.41
C LEU A 131 -20.69 -0.98 -2.19
N THR A 132 -20.17 -2.19 -1.97
CA THR A 132 -19.24 -2.49 -0.88
C THR A 132 -17.93 -1.69 -1.04
N VAL A 133 -17.36 -1.69 -2.25
CA VAL A 133 -16.15 -0.92 -2.56
C VAL A 133 -16.41 0.59 -2.41
N ALA A 134 -17.51 1.09 -2.96
CA ALA A 134 -17.89 2.49 -2.81
C ALA A 134 -18.07 2.89 -1.34
N GLY A 135 -18.75 2.05 -0.54
CA GLY A 135 -18.91 2.26 0.89
C GLY A 135 -17.58 2.28 1.65
N THR A 136 -16.65 1.41 1.31
CA THR A 136 -15.30 1.37 1.90
C THR A 136 -14.51 2.63 1.57
N ILE A 137 -14.56 3.09 0.31
CA ILE A 137 -13.92 4.34 -0.12
C ILE A 137 -14.54 5.52 0.63
N PHE A 138 -15.86 5.58 0.71
CA PHE A 138 -16.57 6.63 1.44
C PHE A 138 -16.20 6.67 2.92
N ALA A 139 -16.14 5.51 3.57
CA ALA A 139 -15.74 5.37 4.96
C ALA A 139 -14.30 5.86 5.19
N TYR A 140 -13.38 5.50 4.31
CA TYR A 140 -11.98 5.93 4.38
C TYR A 140 -11.84 7.45 4.21
N PHE A 141 -12.52 8.04 3.23
CA PHE A 141 -12.45 9.48 2.98
C PHE A 141 -13.31 10.33 3.94
N SER A 142 -14.24 9.73 4.68
CA SER A 142 -15.03 10.45 5.70
C SER A 142 -14.15 11.12 6.75
N ILE A 143 -12.97 10.56 7.02
CA ILE A 143 -11.98 11.12 7.94
C ILE A 143 -11.45 12.47 7.44
N LEU A 144 -11.20 12.61 6.14
CA LEU A 144 -10.78 13.89 5.55
C LEU A 144 -11.89 14.94 5.69
N ILE A 145 -13.16 14.54 5.56
CA ILE A 145 -14.31 15.43 5.73
C ILE A 145 -14.40 15.89 7.18
N ILE A 146 -14.28 14.97 8.14
CA ILE A 146 -14.34 15.28 9.58
C ILE A 146 -13.17 16.19 10.01
N SER A 147 -11.99 16.00 9.45
CA SER A 147 -10.77 16.75 9.75
C SER A 147 -10.53 17.94 8.84
N PHE A 148 -11.46 18.24 7.91
CA PHE A 148 -11.29 19.30 6.91
C PHE A 148 -11.01 20.67 7.54
N GLY A 149 -11.68 21.00 8.64
CA GLY A 149 -11.44 22.24 9.38
C GLY A 149 -10.02 22.37 9.93
N ASP A 150 -9.37 21.26 10.27
CA ASP A 150 -8.01 21.27 10.78
C ASP A 150 -7.00 21.52 9.66
N PHE A 151 -7.23 20.95 8.47
CA PHE A 151 -6.37 21.20 7.31
C PHE A 151 -6.58 22.60 6.73
N SER A 152 -7.83 23.05 6.62
CA SER A 152 -8.17 24.33 6.00
C SER A 152 -7.64 25.54 6.79
N ARG A 153 -7.49 25.44 8.12
CA ARG A 153 -6.96 26.56 8.94
C ARG A 153 -5.52 26.96 8.61
N TYR A 154 -4.75 26.06 8.00
CA TYR A 154 -3.35 26.32 7.61
C TYR A 154 -3.21 26.86 6.20
N VAL A 155 -4.31 27.01 5.47
CA VAL A 155 -4.32 27.51 4.09
C VAL A 155 -4.42 29.02 4.09
N LYS A 156 -3.59 29.69 3.26
CA LYS A 156 -3.48 31.15 3.23
C LYS A 156 -4.73 31.86 2.69
N ASN A 157 -5.39 31.27 1.71
CA ASN A 157 -6.56 31.84 1.05
C ASN A 157 -7.38 30.76 0.30
N ASP A 158 -8.61 31.12 -0.10
CA ASP A 158 -9.54 30.22 -0.80
C ASP A 158 -9.01 29.70 -2.16
N LYS A 159 -8.17 30.48 -2.84
CA LYS A 159 -7.57 30.06 -4.12
C LYS A 159 -6.61 28.89 -3.91
N GLU A 160 -5.79 28.95 -2.87
CA GLU A 160 -4.87 27.87 -2.52
C GLU A 160 -5.61 26.63 -2.02
N LEU A 161 -6.73 26.81 -1.31
CA LEU A 161 -7.59 25.72 -0.89
C LEU A 161 -8.18 24.97 -2.11
N LYS A 162 -8.71 25.72 -3.08
CA LYS A 162 -9.25 25.13 -4.32
C LYS A 162 -8.19 24.41 -5.13
N LYS A 163 -6.98 24.96 -5.24
CA LYS A 163 -5.84 24.29 -5.91
C LYS A 163 -5.45 22.99 -5.18
N GLY A 164 -5.40 23.03 -3.85
CA GLY A 164 -5.10 21.84 -3.04
C GLY A 164 -6.13 20.73 -3.25
N ASN A 165 -7.43 21.06 -3.23
CA ASN A 165 -8.49 20.11 -3.47
C ASN A 165 -8.45 19.53 -4.90
N LEU A 166 -8.19 20.37 -5.91
CA LEU A 166 -8.02 19.91 -7.29
C LEU A 166 -6.82 18.97 -7.42
N SER A 167 -5.69 19.34 -6.81
CA SER A 167 -4.50 18.50 -6.77
C SER A 167 -4.77 17.15 -6.12
N LEU A 168 -5.54 17.12 -5.02
CA LEU A 168 -5.94 15.88 -4.35
C LEU A 168 -6.76 14.98 -5.27
N ILE A 169 -7.74 15.52 -5.99
CA ILE A 169 -8.57 14.78 -6.93
C ILE A 169 -7.69 14.20 -8.06
N LEU A 170 -6.82 15.00 -8.65
CA LEU A 170 -5.92 14.56 -9.72
C LEU A 170 -4.98 13.45 -9.23
N ASN A 171 -4.39 13.61 -8.04
CA ASN A 171 -3.54 12.59 -7.45
C ASN A 171 -4.29 11.28 -7.20
N LEU A 172 -5.53 11.34 -6.71
CA LEU A 172 -6.36 10.15 -6.50
C LEU A 172 -6.65 9.43 -7.81
N ILE A 173 -6.96 10.16 -8.89
CA ILE A 173 -7.20 9.57 -10.21
C ILE A 173 -5.94 8.86 -10.72
N ILE A 174 -4.79 9.54 -10.67
CA ILE A 174 -3.50 8.97 -11.12
C ILE A 174 -3.14 7.74 -10.29
N PHE A 175 -3.24 7.84 -8.98
CA PHE A 175 -2.94 6.75 -8.07
C PHE A 175 -3.85 5.54 -8.29
N SER A 176 -5.16 5.76 -8.45
CA SER A 176 -6.12 4.70 -8.73
C SER A 176 -5.82 4.00 -10.05
N PHE A 177 -5.49 4.77 -11.08
CA PHE A 177 -5.14 4.23 -12.38
C PHE A 177 -3.88 3.35 -12.33
N LEU A 178 -2.81 3.86 -11.71
CA LEU A 178 -1.57 3.10 -11.49
C LEU A 178 -1.82 1.84 -10.67
N SER A 179 -2.63 1.93 -9.61
CA SER A 179 -2.94 0.78 -8.76
C SER A 179 -3.69 -0.33 -9.52
N VAL A 180 -4.68 0.03 -10.33
CA VAL A 180 -5.40 -0.95 -11.15
C VAL A 180 -4.46 -1.62 -12.14
N PHE A 181 -3.58 -0.87 -12.80
CA PHE A 181 -2.57 -1.44 -13.71
C PHE A 181 -1.59 -2.38 -13.01
N ILE A 182 -1.12 -2.00 -11.82
CA ILE A 182 -0.19 -2.83 -11.04
C ILE A 182 -0.88 -4.13 -10.63
N VAL A 183 -2.12 -4.08 -10.15
CA VAL A 183 -2.85 -5.28 -9.71
C VAL A 183 -3.14 -6.21 -10.89
N THR A 184 -3.67 -5.68 -12.00
CA THR A 184 -3.99 -6.50 -13.18
C THR A 184 -2.73 -7.07 -13.84
N GLY A 185 -1.67 -6.29 -13.94
CA GLY A 185 -0.41 -6.77 -14.50
C GLY A 185 0.27 -7.79 -13.59
N SER A 186 0.17 -7.63 -12.28
CA SER A 186 0.69 -8.60 -11.32
C SER A 186 -0.06 -9.93 -11.38
N ASP A 187 -1.38 -9.90 -11.59
CA ASP A 187 -2.19 -11.10 -11.78
C ASP A 187 -1.75 -11.86 -13.02
N VAL A 188 -1.54 -11.17 -14.14
CA VAL A 188 -1.01 -11.78 -15.38
C VAL A 188 0.37 -12.38 -15.14
N PHE A 189 1.28 -11.63 -14.49
CA PHE A 189 2.65 -12.09 -14.22
C PHE A 189 2.68 -13.33 -13.33
N LEU A 190 1.86 -13.37 -12.27
CA LEU A 190 1.83 -14.48 -11.34
C LEU A 190 1.11 -15.70 -11.89
N ASN A 191 0.06 -15.54 -12.67
CA ASN A 191 -0.66 -16.65 -13.31
C ASN A 191 0.19 -17.34 -14.39
N GLN A 192 1.04 -16.60 -15.10
CA GLN A 192 2.00 -17.20 -16.03
C GLN A 192 3.05 -18.05 -15.30
N LYS A 193 3.45 -17.65 -14.11
CA LYS A 193 4.53 -18.25 -13.35
C LYS A 193 4.07 -19.37 -12.43
N PHE A 194 2.86 -19.25 -11.89
CA PHE A 194 2.26 -20.17 -10.92
C PHE A 194 0.84 -20.54 -11.36
N SER A 195 0.72 -21.46 -12.31
CA SER A 195 -0.56 -21.88 -12.92
C SER A 195 -1.64 -22.34 -11.94
N ASP A 196 -1.27 -22.66 -10.70
CA ASP A 196 -2.18 -23.20 -9.67
C ASP A 196 -2.68 -22.14 -8.68
N MET A 197 -2.30 -20.86 -8.84
CA MET A 197 -2.71 -19.80 -7.94
C MET A 197 -3.93 -19.04 -8.46
N ASN A 198 -5.13 -19.50 -8.12
CA ASN A 198 -6.39 -18.77 -8.33
C ASN A 198 -6.60 -17.61 -7.35
N ARG A 199 -5.54 -16.89 -6.96
CA ARG A 199 -5.62 -15.78 -6.00
C ARG A 199 -5.13 -14.49 -6.64
N ILE A 200 -5.96 -13.46 -6.61
CA ILE A 200 -5.58 -12.09 -6.99
C ILE A 200 -4.83 -11.47 -5.81
N PHE A 201 -3.58 -11.12 -6.02
CA PHE A 201 -2.78 -10.40 -5.03
C PHE A 201 -3.05 -8.91 -5.16
N THR A 202 -3.69 -8.34 -4.16
CA THR A 202 -3.99 -6.90 -4.10
C THR A 202 -2.98 -6.12 -3.26
N ASN A 203 -2.23 -6.82 -2.41
CA ASN A 203 -1.23 -6.18 -1.56
C ASN A 203 0.13 -6.10 -2.29
N PRO A 204 0.69 -4.90 -2.51
CA PRO A 204 1.97 -4.73 -3.20
C PRO A 204 3.11 -5.54 -2.57
N THR A 205 3.14 -5.67 -1.25
CA THR A 205 4.20 -6.44 -0.57
C THR A 205 4.16 -7.92 -0.91
N ASP A 206 2.96 -8.50 -1.05
CA ASP A 206 2.81 -9.91 -1.39
C ASP A 206 3.21 -10.18 -2.86
N ILE A 207 2.96 -9.20 -3.74
CA ILE A 207 3.38 -9.25 -5.14
C ILE A 207 4.90 -9.19 -5.24
N ILE A 208 5.52 -8.25 -4.52
CA ILE A 208 6.97 -8.05 -4.51
C ILE A 208 7.69 -9.28 -3.96
N GLY A 209 7.13 -9.92 -2.94
CA GLY A 209 7.67 -11.17 -2.36
C GLY A 209 7.68 -12.36 -3.32
N LYS A 210 7.02 -12.26 -4.47
CA LYS A 210 7.01 -13.30 -5.53
C LYS A 210 7.93 -12.97 -6.71
N LEU A 211 8.61 -11.84 -6.69
CA LEU A 211 9.63 -11.51 -7.70
C LEU A 211 10.86 -12.42 -7.50
N ASP A 212 11.38 -12.98 -8.58
CA ASP A 212 12.54 -13.89 -8.50
C ASP A 212 13.86 -13.20 -8.25
N ASN A 213 13.91 -11.90 -8.46
CA ASN A 213 15.12 -11.13 -8.34
C ASN A 213 15.19 -10.40 -7.01
N ILE A 214 16.02 -10.91 -6.09
CA ILE A 214 16.22 -10.33 -4.76
C ILE A 214 16.64 -8.85 -4.82
N GLN A 215 17.48 -8.46 -5.78
CA GLN A 215 17.93 -7.07 -5.91
C GLN A 215 16.76 -6.14 -6.25
N ILE A 216 15.91 -6.54 -7.20
CA ILE A 216 14.69 -5.79 -7.56
C ILE A 216 13.74 -5.74 -6.37
N THR A 217 13.57 -6.84 -5.66
CA THR A 217 12.72 -6.93 -4.46
C THR A 217 13.18 -5.93 -3.39
N ILE A 218 14.47 -5.85 -3.09
CA ILE A 218 15.03 -4.91 -2.10
C ILE A 218 14.82 -3.46 -2.55
N VAL A 219 15.10 -3.16 -3.82
CA VAL A 219 14.91 -1.80 -4.36
C VAL A 219 13.46 -1.37 -4.25
N VAL A 220 12.51 -2.21 -4.67
CA VAL A 220 11.09 -1.87 -4.63
C VAL A 220 10.58 -1.76 -3.19
N LEU A 221 11.02 -2.62 -2.28
CA LEU A 221 10.70 -2.51 -0.84
C LEU A 221 11.19 -1.20 -0.25
N PHE A 222 12.41 -0.76 -0.63
CA PHE A 222 12.95 0.52 -0.17
C PHE A 222 12.09 1.72 -0.59
N PHE A 223 11.45 1.66 -1.76
CA PHE A 223 10.54 2.72 -2.21
C PHE A 223 9.15 2.68 -1.55
N ILE A 224 8.79 1.58 -0.89
CA ILE A 224 7.50 1.40 -0.22
C ILE A 224 7.57 1.81 1.27
N ILE A 225 8.76 1.68 1.90
CA ILE A 225 9.02 2.14 3.28
C ILE A 225 9.01 3.66 3.36
#